data_eb4ca073b49e9cb95397e2b3f1bd02aa
#
_entry.id   eb4ca073b49e9cb95397e2b3f1bd02aa
#
_cell.length_a   1.000
_cell.length_b   1.000
_cell.length_c   1.000
_cell.angle_alpha   90.00
_cell.angle_beta   90.00
_cell.angle_gamma   90.00
#
_symmetry.space_group_name_H-M   'P 1'
#
loop_
_entity.id
_entity.type
_entity.pdbx_description
1 polymer ?
#
loop_
_entity_poly.entity_id
_entity_poly.type
_entity_poly.pdbx_seq_one_letter_code
_entity_poly.pdbx_strand_id
1 'polypeptide(L)'
;MNQKVRKIRWLIAHQPQHLFVRTAKAFSDALNKHCAGELEVEILTYADYKKNYGEIPDLDILDPNYPDPEIKINKGIDAFWKALFDSQIEMSQIQVGIVGMLHPDFHALDLPFMFDDHDHVSEVLEGPIGQQMCATLGQKSGVTGLGFTYSGGYRVIGSNKPIVNIEDLKGLRIVTQNNLTLGTTIESMGGKAITIAPRLWQKQDVLNNVGDAIETTYLRFHGKHVLKTQHSMFMTTILVSNKFWNTLTEKQQVAFRDAALVASRMEREWSVADGDKFEQDAAKNGITIVDISEKDRLALKKKSQLTYFKCKGLFTPGLVVNMRTRH
;
A
#
# COMPACT_ATOMS: atom_id res chain seq x y z
N MET A 1 -33.61 11.87 -23.60
CA MET A 1 -32.86 10.60 -23.80
C MET A 1 -32.31 10.20 -22.44
N ASN A 2 -32.73 9.04 -21.91
CA ASN A 2 -32.11 8.53 -20.66
C ASN A 2 -30.65 8.20 -20.98
N GLN A 3 -29.74 9.03 -20.51
CA GLN A 3 -28.33 8.76 -20.64
C GLN A 3 -28.03 7.53 -19.78
N LYS A 4 -27.54 6.45 -20.36
CA LYS A 4 -27.23 5.21 -19.63
C LYS A 4 -26.10 5.52 -18.66
N VAL A 5 -26.33 5.31 -17.36
CA VAL A 5 -25.31 5.46 -16.31
C VAL A 5 -24.09 4.62 -16.67
N ARG A 6 -22.91 5.23 -16.71
CA ARG A 6 -21.66 4.56 -17.03
C ARG A 6 -21.07 3.95 -15.76
N LYS A 7 -20.86 2.63 -15.78
CA LYS A 7 -20.23 1.90 -14.66
C LYS A 7 -18.73 2.07 -14.66
N ILE A 8 -18.18 2.20 -13.45
CA ILE A 8 -16.74 2.26 -13.15
C ILE A 8 -16.42 1.04 -12.32
N ARG A 9 -15.73 0.06 -12.90
CA ARG A 9 -15.32 -1.17 -12.20
C ARG A 9 -14.11 -0.88 -11.34
N TRP A 10 -14.32 -0.90 -10.01
CA TRP A 10 -13.26 -0.77 -9.03
C TRP A 10 -12.94 -2.15 -8.46
N LEU A 11 -11.82 -2.73 -8.89
CA LEU A 11 -11.36 -4.02 -8.39
C LEU A 11 -10.64 -3.84 -7.05
N ILE A 12 -11.07 -4.60 -6.04
CA ILE A 12 -10.37 -4.72 -4.75
C ILE A 12 -9.23 -5.72 -4.90
N ALA A 13 -8.02 -5.21 -5.11
CA ALA A 13 -6.82 -5.99 -5.41
C ALA A 13 -5.87 -6.13 -4.22
N HIS A 14 -6.25 -5.69 -3.01
CA HIS A 14 -5.36 -5.66 -1.85
C HIS A 14 -6.06 -6.09 -0.54
N GLN A 15 -5.24 -6.34 0.49
CA GLN A 15 -5.70 -6.72 1.83
C GLN A 15 -5.24 -5.70 2.89
N PRO A 16 -5.99 -5.49 3.97
CA PRO A 16 -7.25 -6.17 4.33
C PRO A 16 -8.43 -5.65 3.49
N GLN A 17 -9.20 -6.57 2.94
CA GLN A 17 -10.28 -6.25 1.98
C GLN A 17 -11.30 -5.25 2.52
N HIS A 18 -11.68 -5.35 3.80
CA HIS A 18 -12.67 -4.47 4.42
C HIS A 18 -12.25 -2.99 4.38
N LEU A 19 -10.96 -2.68 4.55
CA LEU A 19 -10.44 -1.31 4.50
C LEU A 19 -10.60 -0.74 3.07
N PHE A 20 -10.19 -1.50 2.07
CA PHE A 20 -10.25 -1.06 0.67
C PHE A 20 -11.68 -0.94 0.15
N VAL A 21 -12.61 -1.76 0.62
CA VAL A 21 -14.04 -1.60 0.34
C VAL A 21 -14.59 -0.32 0.96
N ARG A 22 -14.19 0.03 2.20
CA ARG A 22 -14.56 1.32 2.83
C ARG A 22 -14.08 2.49 2.00
N THR A 23 -12.84 2.44 1.52
CA THR A 23 -12.24 3.50 0.69
C THR A 23 -12.96 3.66 -0.65
N ALA A 24 -13.22 2.56 -1.34
CA ALA A 24 -13.97 2.58 -2.60
C ALA A 24 -15.40 3.13 -2.42
N LYS A 25 -16.06 2.81 -1.28
CA LYS A 25 -17.36 3.40 -0.91
C LYS A 25 -17.26 4.90 -0.64
N ALA A 26 -16.27 5.34 0.14
CA ALA A 26 -16.08 6.76 0.41
C ALA A 26 -15.82 7.56 -0.87
N PHE A 27 -15.02 7.00 -1.79
CA PHE A 27 -14.83 7.57 -3.12
C PHE A 27 -16.15 7.65 -3.89
N SER A 28 -16.91 6.56 -3.95
CA SER A 28 -18.20 6.50 -4.64
C SER A 28 -19.18 7.54 -4.10
N ASP A 29 -19.30 7.65 -2.78
CA ASP A 29 -20.20 8.60 -2.12
C ASP A 29 -19.80 10.05 -2.41
N ALA A 30 -18.49 10.34 -2.41
CA ALA A 30 -17.98 11.67 -2.76
C ALA A 30 -18.17 11.99 -4.24
N LEU A 31 -17.93 11.04 -5.15
CA LEU A 31 -18.13 11.20 -6.59
C LEU A 31 -19.61 11.45 -6.92
N ASN A 32 -20.52 10.74 -6.27
CA ASN A 32 -21.96 10.87 -6.47
C ASN A 32 -22.49 12.27 -6.15
N LYS A 33 -21.82 13.07 -5.34
CA LYS A 33 -22.20 14.48 -5.08
C LYS A 33 -22.10 15.35 -6.33
N HIS A 34 -21.27 14.96 -7.30
CA HIS A 34 -20.97 15.76 -8.50
C HIS A 34 -21.39 15.07 -9.80
N CYS A 35 -21.48 13.74 -9.83
CA CYS A 35 -21.69 12.93 -11.03
C CYS A 35 -22.88 11.95 -10.89
N ALA A 36 -23.83 12.21 -9.98
CA ALA A 36 -25.01 11.36 -9.79
C ALA A 36 -25.80 11.20 -11.09
N GLY A 37 -26.14 9.95 -11.41
CA GLY A 37 -26.87 9.63 -12.64
C GLY A 37 -26.03 9.60 -13.93
N GLU A 38 -24.76 10.02 -13.89
CA GLU A 38 -23.82 9.92 -15.01
C GLU A 38 -22.85 8.76 -14.84
N LEU A 39 -22.28 8.61 -13.63
CA LEU A 39 -21.23 7.65 -13.29
C LEU A 39 -21.62 6.87 -12.03
N GLU A 40 -21.34 5.58 -12.00
CA GLU A 40 -21.60 4.68 -10.88
C GLU A 40 -20.39 3.78 -10.62
N VAL A 41 -19.87 3.78 -9.38
CA VAL A 41 -18.76 2.92 -8.98
C VAL A 41 -19.29 1.54 -8.58
N GLU A 42 -18.86 0.51 -9.30
CA GLU A 42 -19.13 -0.89 -9.01
C GLU A 42 -17.91 -1.50 -8.32
N ILE A 43 -18.03 -1.78 -7.01
CA ILE A 43 -16.95 -2.32 -6.19
C ILE A 43 -16.96 -3.84 -6.30
N LEU A 44 -15.85 -4.41 -6.76
CA LEU A 44 -15.75 -5.81 -7.16
C LEU A 44 -14.57 -6.50 -6.49
N THR A 45 -14.81 -7.68 -5.95
CA THR A 45 -13.76 -8.67 -5.68
C THR A 45 -13.38 -9.40 -6.98
N TYR A 46 -12.32 -10.22 -6.96
CA TYR A 46 -11.99 -11.08 -8.11
C TYR A 46 -13.13 -12.01 -8.48
N ALA A 47 -13.79 -12.60 -7.47
CA ALA A 47 -14.94 -13.49 -7.68
C ALA A 47 -16.13 -12.75 -8.29
N ASP A 48 -16.44 -11.54 -7.83
CA ASP A 48 -17.51 -10.70 -8.38
C ASP A 48 -17.19 -10.31 -9.82
N TYR A 49 -15.95 -9.91 -10.09
CA TYR A 49 -15.53 -9.57 -11.44
C TYR A 49 -15.69 -10.76 -12.39
N LYS A 50 -15.15 -11.93 -12.01
CA LYS A 50 -15.25 -13.17 -12.82
C LYS A 50 -16.70 -13.54 -13.10
N LYS A 51 -17.57 -13.44 -12.10
CA LYS A 51 -19.00 -13.75 -12.22
C LYS A 51 -19.72 -12.79 -13.17
N ASN A 52 -19.42 -11.49 -13.10
CA ASN A 52 -20.19 -10.46 -13.79
C ASN A 52 -19.65 -10.13 -15.20
N TYR A 53 -18.34 -10.28 -15.41
CA TYR A 53 -17.62 -9.80 -16.62
C TYR A 53 -16.78 -10.88 -17.31
N GLY A 54 -16.68 -12.06 -16.71
CA GLY A 54 -15.83 -13.13 -17.24
C GLY A 54 -14.43 -13.10 -16.63
N GLU A 55 -13.61 -14.06 -17.04
CA GLU A 55 -12.27 -14.25 -16.52
C GLU A 55 -11.25 -13.36 -17.23
N ILE A 56 -10.37 -12.71 -16.47
CA ILE A 56 -9.12 -12.15 -16.99
C ILE A 56 -8.02 -13.15 -16.64
N PRO A 57 -7.35 -13.76 -17.63
CA PRO A 57 -6.32 -14.77 -17.38
C PRO A 57 -5.25 -14.24 -16.41
N ASP A 58 -4.85 -15.08 -15.48
CA ASP A 58 -3.83 -14.82 -14.44
C ASP A 58 -4.17 -13.70 -13.42
N LEU A 59 -5.29 -12.99 -13.56
CA LEU A 59 -5.64 -11.91 -12.62
C LEU A 59 -5.99 -12.43 -11.23
N ASP A 60 -6.63 -13.60 -11.16
CA ASP A 60 -7.01 -14.27 -9.92
C ASP A 60 -5.81 -14.76 -9.09
N ILE A 61 -4.61 -14.80 -9.67
CA ILE A 61 -3.36 -15.05 -8.94
C ILE A 61 -3.16 -14.05 -7.79
N LEU A 62 -3.70 -12.85 -7.91
CA LEU A 62 -3.66 -11.83 -6.85
C LEU A 62 -4.73 -12.05 -5.77
N ASP A 63 -5.70 -12.95 -5.99
CA ASP A 63 -6.68 -13.30 -4.95
C ASP A 63 -5.97 -13.98 -3.78
N PRO A 64 -6.17 -13.52 -2.53
CA PRO A 64 -5.61 -14.16 -1.34
C PRO A 64 -5.97 -15.66 -1.21
N ASN A 65 -7.10 -16.08 -1.79
CA ASN A 65 -7.58 -17.44 -1.76
C ASN A 65 -7.09 -18.31 -2.95
N TYR A 66 -6.21 -17.76 -3.81
CA TYR A 66 -5.69 -18.52 -4.94
C TYR A 66 -5.02 -19.83 -4.50
N PRO A 67 -5.38 -20.99 -5.10
CA PRO A 67 -5.04 -22.29 -4.52
C PRO A 67 -3.57 -22.68 -4.68
N ASP A 68 -2.88 -22.22 -5.73
CA ASP A 68 -1.50 -22.62 -6.02
C ASP A 68 -0.48 -21.69 -5.37
N PRO A 69 0.28 -22.15 -4.35
CA PRO A 69 1.29 -21.33 -3.67
C PRO A 69 2.57 -21.12 -4.50
N GLU A 70 2.83 -21.93 -5.52
CA GLU A 70 4.09 -21.89 -6.27
C GLU A 70 4.04 -20.99 -7.51
N ILE A 71 2.84 -20.53 -7.89
CA ILE A 71 2.70 -19.69 -9.08
C ILE A 71 3.41 -18.34 -8.91
N LYS A 72 4.07 -17.91 -9.98
CA LYS A 72 4.81 -16.65 -9.99
C LYS A 72 3.85 -15.45 -9.90
N ILE A 73 3.88 -14.75 -8.78
CA ILE A 73 3.04 -13.55 -8.52
C ILE A 73 3.15 -12.49 -9.62
N ASN A 74 4.29 -12.38 -10.30
CA ASN A 74 4.50 -11.42 -11.37
C ASN A 74 3.48 -11.58 -12.51
N LYS A 75 3.03 -12.80 -12.83
CA LYS A 75 1.96 -13.00 -13.83
C LYS A 75 0.67 -12.32 -13.44
N GLY A 76 0.26 -12.43 -12.17
CA GLY A 76 -0.92 -11.74 -11.66
C GLY A 76 -0.75 -10.21 -11.67
N ILE A 77 0.44 -9.71 -11.35
CA ILE A 77 0.76 -8.28 -11.42
C ILE A 77 0.70 -7.79 -12.87
N ASP A 78 1.26 -8.55 -13.82
CA ASP A 78 1.21 -8.20 -15.23
C ASP A 78 -0.23 -8.21 -15.77
N ALA A 79 -1.04 -9.21 -15.37
CA ALA A 79 -2.46 -9.28 -15.70
C ALA A 79 -3.26 -8.10 -15.12
N PHE A 80 -2.95 -7.69 -13.88
CA PHE A 80 -3.55 -6.53 -13.24
C PHE A 80 -3.24 -5.23 -13.98
N TRP A 81 -1.97 -5.00 -14.35
CA TRP A 81 -1.58 -3.83 -15.12
C TRP A 81 -2.25 -3.82 -16.50
N LYS A 82 -2.24 -4.97 -17.17
CA LYS A 82 -2.92 -5.10 -18.47
C LYS A 82 -4.41 -4.80 -18.37
N ALA A 83 -5.09 -5.31 -17.35
CA ALA A 83 -6.52 -5.05 -17.14
C ALA A 83 -6.83 -3.55 -16.96
N LEU A 84 -5.98 -2.81 -16.23
CA LEU A 84 -6.09 -1.36 -16.08
C LEU A 84 -5.74 -0.61 -17.37
N PHE A 85 -4.66 -0.99 -18.07
CA PHE A 85 -4.25 -0.33 -19.32
C PHE A 85 -5.31 -0.49 -20.41
N ASP A 86 -5.94 -1.67 -20.49
CA ASP A 86 -7.00 -1.96 -21.44
C ASP A 86 -8.38 -1.43 -21.01
N SER A 87 -8.50 -0.89 -19.79
CA SER A 87 -9.77 -0.48 -19.16
C SER A 87 -10.78 -1.62 -19.07
N GLN A 88 -10.31 -2.84 -18.81
CA GLN A 88 -11.15 -3.95 -18.35
C GLN A 88 -11.55 -3.72 -16.89
N ILE A 89 -10.71 -3.01 -16.15
CA ILE A 89 -10.94 -2.43 -14.83
C ILE A 89 -10.66 -0.93 -14.97
N GLU A 90 -11.57 -0.08 -14.53
CA GLU A 90 -11.37 1.37 -14.60
C GLU A 90 -10.55 1.87 -13.42
N MET A 91 -10.76 1.31 -12.22
CA MET A 91 -10.10 1.77 -11.01
C MET A 91 -9.64 0.60 -10.13
N SER A 92 -8.62 0.87 -9.35
CA SER A 92 -8.16 0.00 -8.27
C SER A 92 -7.33 0.78 -7.27
N GLN A 93 -6.91 0.11 -6.21
CA GLN A 93 -5.99 0.63 -5.19
C GLN A 93 -4.97 -0.45 -4.88
N ILE A 94 -3.67 -0.09 -4.93
CA ILE A 94 -2.59 -1.05 -4.73
C ILE A 94 -1.40 -0.40 -4.02
N GLN A 95 -0.53 -1.22 -3.42
CA GLN A 95 0.65 -0.78 -2.71
C GLN A 95 1.63 -0.04 -3.62
N VAL A 96 2.22 1.05 -3.07
CA VAL A 96 3.15 1.95 -3.79
C VAL A 96 4.38 1.22 -4.34
N GLY A 97 4.89 0.19 -3.68
CA GLY A 97 6.01 -0.61 -4.18
C GLY A 97 5.70 -1.38 -5.47
N ILE A 98 4.42 -1.78 -5.68
CA ILE A 98 3.98 -2.38 -6.94
C ILE A 98 3.85 -1.29 -8.02
N VAL A 99 3.38 -0.10 -7.66
CA VAL A 99 3.35 1.07 -8.57
C VAL A 99 4.77 1.49 -8.95
N GLY A 100 5.74 1.31 -8.04
CA GLY A 100 7.17 1.53 -8.28
C GLY A 100 7.75 0.73 -9.45
N MET A 101 7.13 -0.40 -9.83
CA MET A 101 7.50 -1.16 -11.03
C MET A 101 7.19 -0.37 -12.32
N LEU A 102 6.19 0.51 -12.30
CA LEU A 102 5.86 1.40 -13.42
C LEU A 102 6.61 2.74 -13.34
N HIS A 103 6.80 3.25 -12.13
CA HIS A 103 7.48 4.52 -11.89
C HIS A 103 8.34 4.45 -10.62
N PRO A 104 9.68 4.33 -10.75
CA PRO A 104 10.59 4.06 -9.62
C PRO A 104 10.49 5.06 -8.46
N ASP A 105 10.10 6.31 -8.70
CA ASP A 105 9.94 7.32 -7.64
C ASP A 105 8.96 6.89 -6.53
N PHE A 106 7.98 6.01 -6.84
CA PHE A 106 7.06 5.48 -5.85
C PHE A 106 7.75 4.61 -4.78
N HIS A 107 8.89 4.00 -5.09
CA HIS A 107 9.68 3.27 -4.09
C HIS A 107 10.28 4.20 -3.02
N ALA A 108 10.38 5.51 -3.26
CA ALA A 108 10.85 6.47 -2.27
C ALA A 108 9.90 6.55 -1.06
N LEU A 109 8.61 6.27 -1.26
CA LEU A 109 7.60 6.25 -0.19
C LEU A 109 7.78 5.10 0.81
N ASP A 110 8.49 4.04 0.43
CA ASP A 110 8.84 2.91 1.29
C ASP A 110 10.17 3.11 2.05
N LEU A 111 10.88 4.24 1.84
CA LEU A 111 12.14 4.51 2.52
C LEU A 111 11.93 4.62 4.05
N PRO A 112 12.86 4.05 4.85
CA PRO A 112 12.73 4.08 6.30
C PRO A 112 12.89 5.48 6.86
N PHE A 113 12.02 5.84 7.83
CA PHE A 113 12.03 7.16 8.49
C PHE A 113 11.99 8.33 7.49
N MET A 114 11.27 8.15 6.37
CA MET A 114 11.06 9.17 5.35
C MET A 114 10.24 10.32 5.90
N PHE A 115 9.21 10.01 6.67
CA PHE A 115 8.26 10.96 7.24
C PHE A 115 8.40 11.01 8.75
N ASP A 116 8.27 12.20 9.33
CA ASP A 116 8.35 12.39 10.77
C ASP A 116 7.04 11.98 11.48
N ASP A 117 5.90 12.33 10.88
CA ASP A 117 4.56 12.09 11.41
C ASP A 117 3.50 12.07 10.29
N HIS A 118 2.23 11.90 10.65
CA HIS A 118 1.11 11.85 9.71
C HIS A 118 0.83 13.20 9.03
N ASP A 119 1.14 14.32 9.70
CA ASP A 119 0.97 15.66 9.13
C ASP A 119 2.00 15.87 8.01
N HIS A 120 3.25 15.47 8.25
CA HIS A 120 4.30 15.50 7.23
C HIS A 120 3.93 14.64 6.01
N VAL A 121 3.39 13.45 6.24
CA VAL A 121 2.88 12.61 5.12
C VAL A 121 1.81 13.34 4.33
N SER A 122 0.85 13.96 5.00
CA SER A 122 -0.25 14.68 4.35
C SER A 122 0.27 15.88 3.56
N GLU A 123 1.20 16.66 4.12
CA GLU A 123 1.85 17.79 3.46
C GLU A 123 2.53 17.36 2.15
N VAL A 124 3.32 16.28 2.18
CA VAL A 124 4.06 15.80 1.01
C VAL A 124 3.13 15.18 -0.03
N LEU A 125 2.21 14.30 0.38
CA LEU A 125 1.41 13.50 -0.56
C LEU A 125 0.22 14.26 -1.15
N GLU A 126 -0.34 15.25 -0.45
CA GLU A 126 -1.40 16.12 -0.95
C GLU A 126 -0.83 17.37 -1.62
N GLY A 127 0.43 17.70 -1.33
CA GLY A 127 1.16 18.82 -1.88
C GLY A 127 1.72 18.59 -3.28
N PRO A 128 2.56 19.52 -3.77
CA PRO A 128 3.09 19.50 -5.14
C PRO A 128 3.86 18.22 -5.48
N ILE A 129 4.56 17.62 -4.49
CA ILE A 129 5.36 16.40 -4.70
C ILE A 129 4.46 15.22 -5.05
N GLY A 130 3.45 14.93 -4.23
CA GLY A 130 2.51 13.83 -4.48
C GLY A 130 1.71 14.04 -5.76
N GLN A 131 1.27 15.27 -6.02
CA GLN A 131 0.59 15.63 -7.27
C GLN A 131 1.47 15.39 -8.49
N GLN A 132 2.76 15.79 -8.43
CA GLN A 132 3.72 15.56 -9.51
C GLN A 132 3.99 14.07 -9.72
N MET A 133 4.13 13.28 -8.65
CA MET A 133 4.29 11.82 -8.76
C MET A 133 3.10 11.18 -9.48
N CYS A 134 1.88 11.53 -9.09
CA CYS A 134 0.65 11.03 -9.73
C CYS A 134 0.55 11.44 -11.21
N ALA A 135 0.86 12.70 -11.53
CA ALA A 135 0.86 13.22 -12.90
C ALA A 135 1.93 12.53 -13.77
N THR A 136 3.14 12.35 -13.25
CA THR A 136 4.23 11.69 -13.98
C THR A 136 3.92 10.21 -14.22
N LEU A 137 3.29 9.52 -13.26
CA LEU A 137 2.81 8.16 -13.46
C LEU A 137 1.85 8.10 -14.64
N GLY A 138 0.86 9.02 -14.70
CA GLY A 138 -0.09 9.10 -15.81
C GLY A 138 0.55 9.35 -17.18
N GLN A 139 1.61 10.15 -17.22
CA GLN A 139 2.35 10.43 -18.45
C GLN A 139 3.21 9.26 -18.94
N LYS A 140 3.77 8.46 -18.01
CA LYS A 140 4.76 7.42 -18.32
C LYS A 140 4.18 6.01 -18.35
N SER A 141 2.93 5.83 -17.91
CA SER A 141 2.28 4.53 -17.86
C SER A 141 0.84 4.57 -18.39
N GLY A 142 0.15 3.44 -18.32
CA GLY A 142 -1.26 3.31 -18.68
C GLY A 142 -2.25 3.69 -17.57
N VAL A 143 -1.79 4.21 -16.41
CA VAL A 143 -2.62 4.55 -15.25
C VAL A 143 -2.24 5.91 -14.67
N THR A 144 -3.23 6.64 -14.17
CA THR A 144 -3.06 7.89 -13.44
C THR A 144 -3.28 7.64 -11.94
N GLY A 145 -2.39 8.18 -11.10
CA GLY A 145 -2.59 8.24 -9.65
C GLY A 145 -3.57 9.34 -9.28
N LEU A 146 -4.46 9.06 -8.33
CA LEU A 146 -5.45 10.04 -7.86
C LEU A 146 -5.22 10.47 -6.40
N GLY A 147 -4.54 9.66 -5.61
CA GLY A 147 -4.28 9.95 -4.21
C GLY A 147 -3.57 8.81 -3.50
N PHE A 148 -3.07 9.10 -2.31
CA PHE A 148 -2.31 8.16 -1.48
C PHE A 148 -3.04 7.86 -0.18
N THR A 149 -3.01 6.59 0.22
CA THR A 149 -3.70 6.08 1.40
C THR A 149 -2.75 5.21 2.24
N TYR A 150 -3.25 4.64 3.33
CA TYR A 150 -2.52 3.70 4.17
C TYR A 150 -3.16 2.31 4.14
N SER A 151 -2.35 1.27 4.37
CA SER A 151 -2.84 -0.06 4.71
C SER A 151 -2.42 -0.39 6.16
N GLY A 152 -3.02 0.31 7.13
CA GLY A 152 -2.75 0.14 8.55
C GLY A 152 -1.62 1.02 9.11
N GLY A 153 -1.22 2.07 8.41
CA GLY A 153 -0.26 3.06 8.91
C GLY A 153 1.19 2.58 8.93
N TYR A 154 1.86 2.74 10.08
CA TYR A 154 3.27 2.38 10.22
C TYR A 154 3.53 0.88 10.17
N ARG A 155 4.65 0.51 9.54
CA ARG A 155 5.19 -0.85 9.57
C ARG A 155 5.87 -1.11 10.91
N VAL A 156 5.69 -2.32 11.39
CA VAL A 156 6.25 -2.87 12.62
C VAL A 156 6.89 -4.23 12.33
N ILE A 157 7.65 -4.77 13.28
CA ILE A 157 8.16 -6.14 13.19
C ILE A 157 7.36 -7.03 14.13
N GLY A 158 6.68 -8.02 13.57
CA GLY A 158 5.88 -8.99 14.31
C GLY A 158 6.51 -10.37 14.36
N SER A 159 6.30 -11.15 15.43
CA SER A 159 6.79 -12.51 15.56
C SER A 159 5.92 -13.38 16.49
N ASN A 160 6.18 -14.69 16.51
CA ASN A 160 5.64 -15.61 17.51
C ASN A 160 6.56 -15.79 18.72
N LYS A 161 7.80 -15.34 18.62
CA LYS A 161 8.80 -15.36 19.72
C LYS A 161 9.03 -13.92 20.22
N PRO A 162 9.39 -13.75 21.51
CA PRO A 162 9.69 -12.43 22.04
C PRO A 162 10.78 -11.72 21.23
N ILE A 163 10.53 -10.46 20.86
CA ILE A 163 11.49 -9.49 20.33
C ILE A 163 11.30 -8.25 21.22
N VAL A 164 12.29 -7.92 22.05
CA VAL A 164 12.13 -6.89 23.09
C VAL A 164 12.99 -5.65 22.87
N ASN A 165 13.94 -5.71 21.94
CA ASN A 165 14.79 -4.58 21.54
C ASN A 165 15.32 -4.77 20.11
N ILE A 166 16.04 -3.77 19.60
CA ILE A 166 16.53 -3.78 18.22
C ILE A 166 17.70 -4.76 17.99
N GLU A 167 18.41 -5.17 19.00
CA GLU A 167 19.51 -6.15 18.87
C GLU A 167 18.96 -7.56 18.63
N ASP A 168 17.74 -7.84 19.07
CA ASP A 168 17.04 -9.11 18.79
C ASP A 168 16.72 -9.30 17.31
N LEU A 169 16.74 -8.23 16.51
CA LEU A 169 16.56 -8.30 15.05
C LEU A 169 17.76 -8.93 14.34
N LYS A 170 18.94 -8.97 15.00
CA LYS A 170 20.18 -9.40 14.36
C LYS A 170 20.11 -10.85 13.90
N GLY A 171 20.23 -11.02 12.59
CA GLY A 171 20.27 -12.32 11.94
C GLY A 171 18.91 -13.03 11.82
N LEU A 172 17.81 -12.46 12.37
CA LEU A 172 16.46 -13.00 12.15
C LEU A 172 16.09 -12.99 10.68
N ARG A 173 15.45 -14.06 10.22
CA ARG A 173 14.81 -14.13 8.91
C ARG A 173 13.49 -13.37 9.01
N ILE A 174 13.46 -12.18 8.41
CA ILE A 174 12.30 -11.29 8.48
C ILE A 174 11.61 -11.29 7.11
N VAL A 175 10.38 -11.77 7.10
CA VAL A 175 9.57 -11.76 5.88
C VAL A 175 9.18 -10.33 5.54
N THR A 176 9.46 -9.90 4.33
CA THR A 176 9.11 -8.60 3.78
C THR A 176 8.65 -8.71 2.33
N GLN A 177 8.12 -7.65 1.78
CA GLN A 177 7.70 -7.62 0.38
C GLN A 177 8.89 -7.66 -0.56
N ASN A 178 8.69 -8.18 -1.78
CA ASN A 178 9.70 -8.21 -2.83
C ASN A 178 9.93 -6.80 -3.41
N ASN A 179 10.62 -5.98 -2.65
CA ASN A 179 10.94 -4.59 -2.95
C ASN A 179 12.35 -4.29 -2.42
N LEU A 180 13.22 -3.75 -3.27
CA LEU A 180 14.62 -3.46 -2.92
C LEU A 180 14.74 -2.53 -1.70
N THR A 181 13.89 -1.51 -1.62
CA THR A 181 13.88 -0.55 -0.51
C THR A 181 13.56 -1.25 0.81
N LEU A 182 12.52 -2.07 0.85
CA LEU A 182 12.10 -2.78 2.06
C LEU A 182 13.12 -3.86 2.45
N GLY A 183 13.57 -4.67 1.50
CA GLY A 183 14.60 -5.69 1.76
C GLY A 183 15.88 -5.09 2.33
N THR A 184 16.38 -4.01 1.71
CA THR A 184 17.57 -3.28 2.19
C THR A 184 17.34 -2.64 3.57
N THR A 185 16.10 -2.19 3.85
CA THR A 185 15.74 -1.66 5.19
C THR A 185 15.88 -2.73 6.24
N ILE A 186 15.31 -3.91 6.04
CA ILE A 186 15.45 -5.06 6.95
C ILE A 186 16.92 -5.42 7.17
N GLU A 187 17.72 -5.50 6.10
CA GLU A 187 19.14 -5.78 6.20
C GLU A 187 19.89 -4.69 6.99
N SER A 188 19.56 -3.42 6.77
CA SER A 188 20.18 -2.30 7.49
C SER A 188 19.87 -2.33 9.00
N MET A 189 18.70 -2.86 9.37
CA MET A 189 18.30 -3.06 10.76
C MET A 189 18.98 -4.28 11.41
N GLY A 190 19.68 -5.10 10.63
CA GLY A 190 20.43 -6.28 11.11
C GLY A 190 19.73 -7.61 10.82
N GLY A 191 18.53 -7.62 10.26
CA GLY A 191 17.79 -8.81 9.85
C GLY A 191 18.30 -9.40 8.54
N LYS A 192 17.73 -10.54 8.16
CA LYS A 192 17.88 -11.16 6.84
C LYS A 192 16.53 -11.08 6.13
N ALA A 193 16.44 -10.31 5.07
CA ALA A 193 15.20 -10.15 4.31
C ALA A 193 14.83 -11.45 3.59
N ILE A 194 13.60 -11.91 3.79
CA ILE A 194 12.99 -13.05 3.09
C ILE A 194 11.78 -12.53 2.34
N THR A 195 11.74 -12.74 1.02
CA THR A 195 10.59 -12.34 0.21
C THR A 195 9.73 -13.54 -0.14
N ILE A 196 8.43 -13.40 0.02
CA ILE A 196 7.43 -14.41 -0.32
C ILE A 196 6.29 -13.76 -1.11
N ALA A 197 5.51 -14.60 -1.79
CA ALA A 197 4.33 -14.12 -2.49
C ALA A 197 3.32 -13.46 -1.52
N PRO A 198 2.74 -12.29 -1.85
CA PRO A 198 1.85 -11.55 -0.94
C PRO A 198 0.70 -12.36 -0.36
N ARG A 199 0.12 -13.30 -1.13
CA ARG A 199 -0.96 -14.17 -0.66
C ARG A 199 -0.56 -15.10 0.50
N LEU A 200 0.72 -15.41 0.64
CA LEU A 200 1.23 -16.25 1.74
C LEU A 200 1.34 -15.48 3.05
N TRP A 201 1.33 -14.15 3.00
CA TRP A 201 1.49 -13.29 4.18
C TRP A 201 0.39 -13.44 5.21
N GLN A 202 -0.79 -13.86 4.80
CA GLN A 202 -1.95 -14.02 5.69
C GLN A 202 -2.01 -15.40 6.34
N LYS A 203 -1.16 -16.34 5.93
CA LYS A 203 -1.15 -17.66 6.54
C LYS A 203 -0.38 -17.60 7.85
N GLN A 204 -1.00 -18.06 8.94
CA GLN A 204 -0.38 -18.14 10.27
C GLN A 204 0.96 -18.90 10.25
N ASP A 205 1.13 -19.78 9.28
CA ASP A 205 2.34 -20.61 9.11
C ASP A 205 3.58 -19.83 8.65
N VAL A 206 3.44 -18.59 8.17
CA VAL A 206 4.58 -17.78 7.73
C VAL A 206 5.58 -17.58 8.88
N LEU A 207 5.08 -17.22 10.07
CA LEU A 207 5.91 -17.02 11.26
C LEU A 207 6.44 -18.32 11.90
N ASN A 208 5.98 -19.47 11.46
CA ASN A 208 6.44 -20.76 12.00
C ASN A 208 7.40 -21.47 11.03
N ASN A 209 7.16 -21.36 9.72
CA ASN A 209 7.81 -22.18 8.71
C ASN A 209 8.72 -21.42 7.75
N VAL A 210 8.44 -20.12 7.49
CA VAL A 210 9.16 -19.33 6.48
C VAL A 210 10.14 -18.35 7.11
N GLY A 211 9.68 -17.55 8.06
CA GLY A 211 10.48 -16.53 8.74
C GLY A 211 10.42 -16.64 10.25
N ASP A 212 11.35 -15.98 10.92
CA ASP A 212 11.36 -15.85 12.37
C ASP A 212 10.49 -14.66 12.81
N ALA A 213 10.37 -13.67 11.93
CA ALA A 213 9.55 -12.48 12.09
C ALA A 213 8.99 -12.01 10.73
N ILE A 214 8.08 -11.05 10.76
CA ILE A 214 7.44 -10.44 9.59
C ILE A 214 7.39 -8.92 9.73
N GLU A 215 7.76 -8.21 8.67
CA GLU A 215 7.49 -6.79 8.50
C GLU A 215 6.03 -6.60 8.07
N THR A 216 5.23 -5.93 8.89
CA THR A 216 3.79 -5.85 8.70
C THR A 216 3.22 -4.56 9.28
N THR A 217 1.89 -4.38 9.21
CA THR A 217 1.14 -3.39 9.98
C THR A 217 0.20 -4.10 10.95
N TYR A 218 -0.35 -3.38 11.93
CA TYR A 218 -1.27 -3.95 12.91
C TYR A 218 -2.47 -4.64 12.25
N LEU A 219 -3.03 -4.06 11.20
CA LEU A 219 -4.22 -4.60 10.52
C LEU A 219 -3.96 -5.92 9.78
N ARG A 220 -2.69 -6.29 9.60
CA ARG A 220 -2.27 -7.50 8.87
C ARG A 220 -1.48 -8.47 9.74
N PHE A 221 -1.32 -8.15 11.02
CA PHE A 221 -0.50 -8.94 11.93
C PHE A 221 -1.30 -10.13 12.51
N HIS A 222 -0.65 -11.30 12.49
CA HIS A 222 -1.17 -12.56 13.01
C HIS A 222 -0.10 -13.29 13.81
N GLY A 223 0.32 -12.72 14.95
CA GLY A 223 1.36 -13.31 15.80
C GLY A 223 1.14 -12.94 17.25
N LYS A 224 2.19 -13.10 18.09
CA LYS A 224 2.11 -12.90 19.55
C LYS A 224 2.90 -11.69 20.05
N HIS A 225 3.93 -11.27 19.33
CA HIS A 225 4.82 -10.19 19.75
C HIS A 225 5.00 -9.19 18.63
N VAL A 226 4.98 -7.92 18.95
CA VAL A 226 5.23 -6.80 18.05
C VAL A 226 6.33 -5.94 18.64
N LEU A 227 7.41 -5.72 17.89
CA LEU A 227 8.36 -4.65 18.14
C LEU A 227 7.92 -3.42 17.34
N LYS A 228 7.54 -2.35 18.05
CA LYS A 228 6.98 -1.12 17.46
C LYS A 228 8.08 -0.25 16.88
N THR A 229 8.69 -0.71 15.80
CA THR A 229 9.78 0.00 15.11
C THR A 229 9.32 1.25 14.41
N GLN A 230 8.12 1.25 13.84
CA GLN A 230 7.53 2.36 13.07
C GLN A 230 8.51 2.96 12.06
N HIS A 231 9.24 2.08 11.37
CA HIS A 231 10.39 2.46 10.54
C HIS A 231 10.00 2.96 9.14
N SER A 232 8.81 2.62 8.64
CA SER A 232 8.26 3.14 7.37
C SER A 232 6.73 3.07 7.41
N MET A 233 6.07 3.64 6.41
CA MET A 233 4.61 3.56 6.29
C MET A 233 4.21 2.58 5.19
N PHE A 234 3.11 1.86 5.42
CA PHE A 234 2.53 1.02 4.38
C PHE A 234 1.56 1.86 3.56
N MET A 235 2.05 2.39 2.45
CA MET A 235 1.27 3.25 1.58
C MET A 235 0.70 2.50 0.39
N THR A 236 -0.48 2.96 -0.03
CA THR A 236 -1.14 2.54 -1.26
C THR A 236 -1.53 3.77 -2.07
N THR A 237 -1.88 3.58 -3.33
CA THR A 237 -2.38 4.65 -4.19
C THR A 237 -3.64 4.23 -4.92
N ILE A 238 -4.59 5.16 -5.04
CA ILE A 238 -5.80 5.02 -5.86
C ILE A 238 -5.40 5.27 -7.30
N LEU A 239 -5.74 4.35 -8.18
CA LEU A 239 -5.38 4.36 -9.60
C LEU A 239 -6.63 4.40 -10.47
N VAL A 240 -6.52 5.10 -11.58
CA VAL A 240 -7.50 5.09 -12.67
C VAL A 240 -6.83 4.76 -13.99
N SER A 241 -7.47 3.93 -14.82
CA SER A 241 -7.05 3.64 -16.19
C SER A 241 -6.95 4.92 -17.03
N ASN A 242 -5.82 5.17 -17.70
CA ASN A 242 -5.68 6.31 -18.61
C ASN A 242 -6.67 6.26 -19.76
N LYS A 243 -6.96 5.05 -20.26
CA LYS A 243 -7.93 4.86 -21.34
C LYS A 243 -9.33 5.31 -20.93
N PHE A 244 -9.73 5.03 -19.68
CA PHE A 244 -10.98 5.55 -19.12
C PHE A 244 -10.87 7.04 -18.79
N TRP A 245 -9.82 7.48 -18.10
CA TRP A 245 -9.58 8.85 -17.66
C TRP A 245 -9.71 9.87 -18.79
N ASN A 246 -9.15 9.55 -19.97
CA ASN A 246 -9.16 10.42 -21.14
C ASN A 246 -10.55 10.55 -21.80
N THR A 247 -11.52 9.74 -21.38
CA THR A 247 -12.92 9.87 -21.84
C THR A 247 -13.78 10.74 -20.94
N LEU A 248 -13.24 11.13 -19.77
CA LEU A 248 -13.93 11.99 -18.81
C LEU A 248 -13.83 13.45 -19.23
N THR A 249 -14.91 14.22 -18.99
CA THR A 249 -14.86 15.67 -19.08
C THR A 249 -13.98 16.26 -17.99
N GLU A 250 -13.47 17.48 -18.17
CA GLU A 250 -12.69 18.17 -17.13
C GLU A 250 -13.44 18.24 -15.80
N LYS A 251 -14.74 18.52 -15.83
CA LYS A 251 -15.60 18.54 -14.64
C LYS A 251 -15.60 17.19 -13.93
N GLN A 252 -15.72 16.10 -14.67
CA GLN A 252 -15.67 14.75 -14.11
C GLN A 252 -14.27 14.42 -13.56
N GLN A 253 -13.20 14.81 -14.25
CA GLN A 253 -11.81 14.62 -13.77
C GLN A 253 -11.55 15.38 -12.47
N VAL A 254 -12.08 16.60 -12.32
CA VAL A 254 -12.02 17.35 -11.05
C VAL A 254 -12.77 16.59 -9.96
N ALA A 255 -14.01 16.16 -10.25
CA ALA A 255 -14.81 15.38 -9.29
C ALA A 255 -14.10 14.08 -8.83
N PHE A 256 -13.37 13.41 -9.73
CA PHE A 256 -12.56 12.23 -9.38
C PHE A 256 -11.40 12.56 -8.44
N ARG A 257 -10.68 13.66 -8.69
CA ARG A 257 -9.59 14.10 -7.80
C ARG A 257 -10.11 14.46 -6.42
N ASP A 258 -11.22 15.19 -6.36
CA ASP A 258 -11.85 15.58 -5.10
C ASP A 258 -12.36 14.35 -4.32
N ALA A 259 -13.01 13.40 -5.01
CA ALA A 259 -13.47 12.16 -4.42
C ALA A 259 -12.29 11.30 -3.90
N ALA A 260 -11.19 11.24 -4.66
CA ALA A 260 -10.00 10.51 -4.25
C ALA A 260 -9.32 11.16 -3.04
N LEU A 261 -9.27 12.49 -2.96
CA LEU A 261 -8.74 13.21 -1.80
C LEU A 261 -9.55 12.92 -0.55
N VAL A 262 -10.90 12.98 -0.64
CA VAL A 262 -11.80 12.64 0.47
C VAL A 262 -11.57 11.20 0.92
N ALA A 263 -11.61 10.23 0.00
CA ALA A 263 -11.41 8.83 0.31
C ALA A 263 -10.03 8.54 0.91
N SER A 264 -8.98 9.19 0.41
CA SER A 264 -7.61 9.04 0.90
C SER A 264 -7.46 9.54 2.34
N ARG A 265 -8.03 10.70 2.66
CA ARG A 265 -8.01 11.25 4.02
C ARG A 265 -8.74 10.33 4.99
N MET A 266 -9.95 9.91 4.63
CA MET A 266 -10.76 8.99 5.45
C MET A 266 -10.04 7.66 5.69
N GLU A 267 -9.39 7.07 4.68
CA GLU A 267 -8.64 5.81 4.87
C GLU A 267 -7.44 5.99 5.79
N ARG A 268 -6.71 7.10 5.67
CA ARG A 268 -5.59 7.40 6.59
C ARG A 268 -6.08 7.52 8.03
N GLU A 269 -7.17 8.25 8.26
CA GLU A 269 -7.80 8.38 9.59
C GLU A 269 -8.26 7.01 10.13
N TRP A 270 -8.93 6.20 9.32
CA TRP A 270 -9.35 4.86 9.73
C TRP A 270 -8.17 3.95 10.05
N SER A 271 -7.10 4.00 9.24
CA SER A 271 -5.91 3.19 9.48
C SER A 271 -5.22 3.54 10.81
N VAL A 272 -5.20 4.83 11.18
CA VAL A 272 -4.68 5.27 12.49
C VAL A 272 -5.59 4.80 13.61
N ALA A 273 -6.90 5.05 13.51
CA ALA A 273 -7.86 4.67 14.54
C ALA A 273 -7.95 3.14 14.74
N ASP A 274 -7.90 2.36 13.66
CA ASP A 274 -7.88 0.90 13.72
C ASP A 274 -6.55 0.39 14.33
N GLY A 275 -5.44 1.09 14.09
CA GLY A 275 -4.15 0.83 14.72
C GLY A 275 -4.17 1.08 16.23
N ASP A 276 -4.68 2.23 16.66
CA ASP A 276 -4.84 2.59 18.07
C ASP A 276 -5.72 1.56 18.80
N LYS A 277 -6.82 1.15 18.16
CA LYS A 277 -7.68 0.11 18.68
C LYS A 277 -6.97 -1.23 18.83
N PHE A 278 -6.15 -1.61 17.85
CA PHE A 278 -5.33 -2.81 17.94
C PHE A 278 -4.39 -2.76 19.14
N GLU A 279 -3.69 -1.64 19.38
CA GLU A 279 -2.81 -1.45 20.54
C GLU A 279 -3.58 -1.59 21.86
N GLN A 280 -4.75 -0.96 21.97
CA GLN A 280 -5.61 -1.04 23.16
C GLN A 280 -6.08 -2.46 23.46
N ASP A 281 -6.42 -3.23 22.43
CA ASP A 281 -6.94 -4.60 22.58
C ASP A 281 -5.83 -5.67 22.62
N ALA A 282 -4.57 -5.32 22.34
CA ALA A 282 -3.46 -6.26 22.16
C ALA A 282 -3.28 -7.22 23.34
N ALA A 283 -3.17 -6.70 24.55
CA ALA A 283 -2.96 -7.53 25.76
C ALA A 283 -4.12 -8.49 25.99
N LYS A 284 -5.36 -8.04 25.75
CA LYS A 284 -6.57 -8.86 25.84
C LYS A 284 -6.58 -10.00 24.82
N ASN A 285 -5.96 -9.78 23.66
CA ASN A 285 -5.83 -10.76 22.60
C ASN A 285 -4.56 -11.61 22.72
N GLY A 286 -3.81 -11.52 23.83
CA GLY A 286 -2.57 -12.27 24.06
C GLY A 286 -1.40 -11.80 23.23
N ILE A 287 -1.43 -10.55 22.76
CA ILE A 287 -0.38 -9.92 21.97
C ILE A 287 0.45 -8.99 22.87
N THR A 288 1.75 -9.13 22.84
CA THR A 288 2.69 -8.24 23.53
C THR A 288 3.23 -7.23 22.53
N ILE A 289 3.02 -5.94 22.80
CA ILE A 289 3.60 -4.84 22.03
C ILE A 289 4.76 -4.26 22.84
N VAL A 290 5.92 -4.11 22.23
CA VAL A 290 7.12 -3.52 22.81
C VAL A 290 7.47 -2.24 22.06
N ASP A 291 7.43 -1.12 22.76
CA ASP A 291 7.94 0.15 22.27
C ASP A 291 9.46 0.15 22.29
N ILE A 292 10.08 0.63 21.23
CA ILE A 292 11.54 0.84 21.21
C ILE A 292 11.90 2.15 21.91
N SER A 293 13.03 2.15 22.60
CA SER A 293 13.56 3.36 23.25
C SER A 293 13.92 4.42 22.20
N GLU A 294 13.93 5.70 22.60
CA GLU A 294 14.39 6.79 21.70
C GLU A 294 15.84 6.55 21.23
N LYS A 295 16.70 6.01 22.10
CA LYS A 295 18.07 5.60 21.75
C LYS A 295 18.06 4.57 20.61
N ASP A 296 17.19 3.56 20.69
CA ASP A 296 17.07 2.51 19.68
C ASP A 296 16.48 3.06 18.38
N ARG A 297 15.51 3.96 18.48
CA ARG A 297 14.93 4.65 17.31
C ARG A 297 16.00 5.43 16.55
N LEU A 298 16.82 6.21 17.25
CA LEU A 298 17.93 6.95 16.65
C LEU A 298 18.98 6.00 16.05
N ALA A 299 19.28 4.87 16.72
CA ALA A 299 20.19 3.86 16.19
C ALA A 299 19.65 3.22 14.90
N LEU A 300 18.37 2.87 14.84
CA LEU A 300 17.72 2.38 13.62
C LEU A 300 17.74 3.42 12.51
N LYS A 301 17.40 4.68 12.81
CA LYS A 301 17.45 5.79 11.85
C LYS A 301 18.85 5.99 11.28
N LYS A 302 19.89 5.84 12.08
CA LYS A 302 21.28 5.88 11.63
C LYS A 302 21.65 4.68 10.75
N LYS A 303 21.34 3.46 11.20
CA LYS A 303 21.60 2.22 10.43
C LYS A 303 20.88 2.26 9.06
N SER A 304 19.66 2.77 9.00
CA SER A 304 18.84 2.85 7.78
C SER A 304 19.36 3.83 6.73
N GLN A 305 20.35 4.68 7.02
CA GLN A 305 21.03 5.49 6.01
C GLN A 305 21.66 4.63 4.90
N LEU A 306 22.00 3.38 5.21
CA LEU A 306 22.47 2.42 4.19
C LEU A 306 21.42 2.17 3.11
N THR A 307 20.13 2.13 3.46
CA THR A 307 19.03 1.99 2.50
C THR A 307 18.99 3.18 1.54
N TYR A 308 19.08 4.39 2.07
CA TYR A 308 19.13 5.61 1.25
C TYR A 308 20.31 5.58 0.27
N PHE A 309 21.49 5.18 0.75
CA PHE A 309 22.68 5.08 -0.09
C PHE A 309 22.51 4.02 -1.20
N LYS A 310 22.02 2.84 -0.88
CA LYS A 310 21.85 1.75 -1.85
C LYS A 310 20.76 2.05 -2.88
N CYS A 311 19.70 2.75 -2.49
CA CYS A 311 18.53 3.03 -3.33
C CYS A 311 18.61 4.37 -4.06
N LYS A 312 19.61 5.22 -3.80
CA LYS A 312 19.69 6.59 -4.37
C LYS A 312 19.57 6.70 -5.88
N GLY A 313 19.98 5.65 -6.61
CA GLY A 313 19.93 5.63 -8.08
C GLY A 313 18.54 5.24 -8.64
N LEU A 314 17.59 4.87 -7.81
CA LEU A 314 16.22 4.50 -8.23
C LEU A 314 15.33 5.73 -8.45
N PHE A 315 15.62 6.84 -7.80
CA PHE A 315 14.74 7.99 -7.70
C PHE A 315 15.22 9.17 -8.53
N THR A 316 14.27 10.00 -8.93
CA THR A 316 14.58 11.30 -9.54
C THR A 316 15.48 12.12 -8.60
N PRO A 317 16.59 12.70 -9.09
CA PRO A 317 17.49 13.50 -8.28
C PRO A 317 16.73 14.61 -7.52
N GLY A 318 17.00 14.77 -6.22
CA GLY A 318 16.37 15.76 -5.35
C GLY A 318 15.01 15.34 -4.74
N LEU A 319 14.34 14.33 -5.28
CA LEU A 319 13.02 13.90 -4.77
C LEU A 319 13.05 13.61 -3.28
N VAL A 320 13.96 12.76 -2.83
CA VAL A 320 14.08 12.35 -1.43
C VAL A 320 14.37 13.53 -0.51
N VAL A 321 15.21 14.47 -0.95
CA VAL A 321 15.52 15.70 -0.19
C VAL A 321 14.26 16.55 -0.05
N ASN A 322 13.55 16.79 -1.16
CA ASN A 322 12.34 17.58 -1.17
C ASN A 322 11.23 16.96 -0.28
N MET A 323 11.08 15.62 -0.33
CA MET A 323 10.10 14.92 0.52
C MET A 323 10.41 15.04 2.03
N ARG A 324 11.68 15.18 2.41
CA ARG A 324 12.09 15.29 3.82
C ARG A 324 12.10 16.72 4.34
N THR A 325 11.98 17.69 3.46
CA THR A 325 11.96 19.13 3.85
C THR A 325 10.53 19.51 4.17
N ARG A 326 10.29 19.94 5.41
CA ARG A 326 9.03 20.59 5.81
C ARG A 326 9.01 22.04 5.35
N HIS A 327 7.90 22.51 4.87
CA HIS A 327 7.67 23.88 4.40
C HIS A 327 6.72 24.63 5.33
#